data_e956ed84ada6dc9b7a903a3a27d0d647
#
_entry.id   e956ed84ada6dc9b7a903a3a27d0d647
#
_cell.length_a   1.000
_cell.length_b   1.000
_cell.length_c   1.000
_cell.angle_alpha   90.00
_cell.angle_beta   90.00
_cell.angle_gamma   90.00
#
_symmetry.space_group_name_H-M   'P 1'
#
loop_
_entity.id
_entity.type
_entity.pdbx_description
1 polymer ?
#
loop_
_entity_poly.entity_id
_entity_poly.type
_entity_poly.pdbx_seq_one_letter_code
_entity_poly.pdbx_strand_id
1 'polypeptide(L)'
;MDSACLVGRVHPVLLLAAFGDFSRDESERLKDLSTLLHRFSCRHRYIDYFAAEAAAENLAKMLMMRFGKEALRHFRFTAIPRGGWIILGMLSYILNLRPEQLIAERSGGGPDFEALVIVDDCALSGVRFRQFLGKIDDAKVIFCPLFAPAELCRAIEDAEPRVEACISAENLYDFAPERLGEGYSQWCAAQRERRGSYGYWDGIPEHIAFSWCEPQTKYWNTETERYEASWNLVPPQLCLKQRCSAGNPELADEGGLDGLTLVADGPGPLRVADRVLWTQIDSAIAVARMPEDAARTTPCFRLEGTAADMWRCVLEHGTLEGAESALLLRYDVEPVTLRHDLAAFVSDLENNGVLTRR
;
A
#
# COMPACT_ATOMS: atom_id res chain seq x y z
N MET A 1 -2.86 -21.10 4.68
CA MET A 1 -1.87 -20.40 3.81
C MET A 1 -1.81 -18.98 4.29
N ASP A 2 -1.04 -18.73 5.33
CA ASP A 2 -1.22 -17.51 6.13
C ASP A 2 -0.36 -16.31 5.67
N SER A 3 0.42 -16.45 4.62
CA SER A 3 1.16 -15.32 4.06
C SER A 3 1.64 -15.60 2.64
N ALA A 4 0.85 -15.21 1.64
CA ALA A 4 1.36 -15.03 0.29
C ALA A 4 1.71 -13.54 0.11
N CYS A 5 2.98 -13.25 -0.14
CA CYS A 5 3.43 -11.92 -0.49
C CYS A 5 3.44 -11.80 -2.02
N LEU A 6 2.50 -11.00 -2.57
CA LEU A 6 2.45 -10.71 -4.00
C LEU A 6 3.27 -9.46 -4.28
N VAL A 7 4.44 -9.63 -4.87
CA VAL A 7 5.20 -8.51 -5.42
C VAL A 7 4.83 -8.39 -6.89
N GLY A 8 4.13 -7.32 -7.23
CA GLY A 8 3.50 -7.12 -8.55
C GLY A 8 4.42 -7.06 -9.78
N ARG A 9 5.73 -7.30 -9.62
CA ARG A 9 6.71 -7.32 -10.72
C ARG A 9 7.33 -8.69 -11.00
N VAL A 10 6.97 -9.72 -10.24
CA VAL A 10 7.55 -11.06 -10.41
C VAL A 10 6.47 -12.04 -10.72
N HIS A 11 6.68 -12.82 -11.79
CA HIS A 11 5.79 -13.94 -12.08
C HIS A 11 5.98 -15.01 -10.99
N PRO A 12 4.98 -15.33 -10.15
CA PRO A 12 5.14 -16.25 -9.01
C PRO A 12 5.71 -17.62 -9.39
N VAL A 13 5.39 -18.07 -10.62
CA VAL A 13 5.87 -19.36 -11.18
C VAL A 13 7.38 -19.40 -11.34
N LEU A 14 8.03 -18.29 -11.67
CA LEU A 14 9.49 -18.25 -11.82
C LEU A 14 10.22 -18.43 -10.49
N LEU A 15 9.66 -17.88 -9.42
CA LEU A 15 10.17 -18.07 -8.07
C LEU A 15 10.02 -19.52 -7.59
N LEU A 16 8.88 -20.13 -7.82
CA LEU A 16 8.59 -21.49 -7.39
C LEU A 16 9.38 -22.52 -8.20
N ALA A 17 9.59 -22.29 -9.49
CA ALA A 17 10.39 -23.16 -10.35
C ALA A 17 11.87 -23.23 -9.94
N ALA A 18 12.39 -22.19 -9.25
CA ALA A 18 13.76 -22.16 -8.78
C ALA A 18 14.06 -23.09 -7.58
N PHE A 19 13.01 -23.57 -6.89
CA PHE A 19 13.14 -24.44 -5.72
C PHE A 19 12.98 -25.95 -6.00
N GLY A 20 13.01 -26.36 -7.19
CA GLY A 20 13.30 -27.62 -7.88
C GLY A 20 12.87 -28.99 -7.33
N ASP A 21 12.63 -29.15 -6.04
CA ASP A 21 12.44 -30.47 -5.40
C ASP A 21 11.00 -30.71 -4.92
N PHE A 22 10.03 -30.45 -5.78
CA PHE A 22 8.62 -30.73 -5.46
C PHE A 22 8.18 -32.08 -6.05
N SER A 23 7.44 -32.83 -5.26
CA SER A 23 6.71 -33.99 -5.75
C SER A 23 5.70 -33.58 -6.84
N ARG A 24 5.21 -34.56 -7.57
CA ARG A 24 4.22 -34.31 -8.64
C ARG A 24 2.96 -33.61 -8.11
N ASP A 25 2.45 -34.07 -6.96
CA ASP A 25 1.24 -33.49 -6.35
C ASP A 25 1.48 -32.06 -5.86
N GLU A 26 2.63 -31.79 -5.28
CA GLU A 26 3.03 -30.44 -4.89
C GLU A 26 3.18 -29.53 -6.10
N SER A 27 3.75 -30.02 -7.19
CA SER A 27 3.89 -29.27 -8.44
C SER A 27 2.54 -28.92 -9.06
N GLU A 28 1.56 -29.81 -8.98
CA GLU A 28 0.18 -29.54 -9.44
C GLU A 28 -0.50 -28.48 -8.56
N ARG A 29 -0.39 -28.60 -7.22
CA ARG A 29 -0.92 -27.59 -6.29
C ARG A 29 -0.27 -26.23 -6.48
N LEU A 30 1.03 -26.18 -6.78
CA LEU A 30 1.73 -24.94 -7.08
C LEU A 30 1.27 -24.30 -8.39
N LYS A 31 0.94 -25.10 -9.42
CA LYS A 31 0.34 -24.58 -10.66
C LYS A 31 -1.04 -23.98 -10.42
N ASP A 32 -1.88 -24.65 -9.64
CA ASP A 32 -3.19 -24.13 -9.26
C ASP A 32 -3.06 -22.85 -8.46
N LEU A 33 -2.16 -22.84 -7.49
CA LEU A 33 -1.85 -21.62 -6.70
C LEU A 33 -1.34 -20.51 -7.61
N SER A 34 -0.43 -20.81 -8.54
CA SER A 34 0.07 -19.83 -9.51
C SER A 34 -1.05 -19.22 -10.35
N THR A 35 -1.99 -20.05 -10.80
CA THR A 35 -3.15 -19.59 -11.56
C THR A 35 -4.05 -18.69 -10.72
N LEU A 36 -4.30 -19.06 -9.46
CA LEU A 36 -5.06 -18.24 -8.52
C LEU A 36 -4.36 -16.93 -8.23
N LEU A 37 -3.05 -16.95 -7.98
CA LEU A 37 -2.23 -15.77 -7.71
C LEU A 37 -2.18 -14.85 -8.95
N HIS A 38 -2.09 -15.39 -10.13
CA HIS A 38 -2.14 -14.59 -11.36
C HIS A 38 -3.49 -13.88 -11.51
N ARG A 39 -4.60 -14.60 -11.34
CA ARG A 39 -5.95 -14.00 -11.35
C ARG A 39 -6.10 -12.94 -10.24
N PHE A 40 -5.50 -13.19 -9.10
CA PHE A 40 -5.51 -12.26 -7.98
C PHE A 40 -4.66 -11.01 -8.28
N SER A 41 -3.45 -11.18 -8.81
CA SER A 41 -2.55 -10.07 -9.12
C SER A 41 -3.11 -9.12 -10.18
N CYS A 42 -3.92 -9.62 -11.11
CA CYS A 42 -4.61 -8.78 -12.08
C CYS A 42 -5.69 -7.87 -11.48
N ARG A 43 -6.10 -8.14 -10.22
CA ARG A 43 -7.12 -7.37 -9.47
C ARG A 43 -6.53 -6.49 -8.39
N HIS A 44 -5.20 -6.46 -8.27
CA HIS A 44 -4.50 -5.76 -7.22
C HIS A 44 -3.45 -4.85 -7.84
N ARG A 45 -3.39 -3.61 -7.37
CA ARG A 45 -2.48 -2.60 -7.85
C ARG A 45 -1.66 -2.05 -6.68
N TYR A 46 -0.36 -2.06 -6.81
CA TYR A 46 0.52 -1.35 -5.89
C TYR A 46 0.98 -0.04 -6.53
N ILE A 47 0.79 1.04 -5.80
CA ILE A 47 1.14 2.40 -6.22
C ILE A 47 2.37 2.83 -5.42
N ASP A 48 3.51 2.84 -6.08
CA ASP A 48 4.72 3.47 -5.57
C ASP A 48 4.71 4.99 -5.83
N TYR A 49 5.74 5.68 -5.36
CA TYR A 49 5.81 7.13 -5.51
C TYR A 49 5.90 7.56 -6.98
N PHE A 50 6.54 6.79 -7.86
CA PHE A 50 6.61 7.09 -9.29
C PHE A 50 5.25 6.95 -9.97
N ALA A 51 4.52 5.90 -9.66
CA ALA A 51 3.17 5.71 -10.18
C ALA A 51 2.21 6.80 -9.68
N ALA A 52 2.35 7.21 -8.41
CA ALA A 52 1.57 8.31 -7.85
C ALA A 52 1.91 9.66 -8.50
N GLU A 53 3.17 9.93 -8.77
CA GLU A 53 3.63 11.15 -9.45
C GLU A 53 3.06 11.21 -10.87
N ALA A 54 3.17 10.13 -11.64
CA ALA A 54 2.60 10.04 -12.98
C ALA A 54 1.07 10.25 -13.00
N ALA A 55 0.37 9.66 -12.04
CA ALA A 55 -1.07 9.86 -11.88
C ALA A 55 -1.40 11.31 -11.46
N ALA A 56 -0.60 11.94 -10.59
CA ALA A 56 -0.76 13.34 -10.20
C ALA A 56 -0.53 14.28 -11.39
N GLU A 57 0.44 14.00 -12.26
CA GLU A 57 0.62 14.73 -13.53
C GLU A 57 -0.62 14.62 -14.42
N ASN A 58 -1.19 13.42 -14.53
CA ASN A 58 -2.41 13.20 -15.29
C ASN A 58 -3.58 14.01 -14.71
N LEU A 59 -3.76 13.98 -13.38
CA LEU A 59 -4.78 14.76 -12.71
C LEU A 59 -4.61 16.26 -12.96
N ALA A 60 -3.38 16.77 -12.88
CA ALA A 60 -3.08 18.17 -13.18
C ALA A 60 -3.45 18.55 -14.62
N LYS A 61 -3.14 17.68 -15.60
CA LYS A 61 -3.53 17.88 -17.02
C LYS A 61 -5.05 17.91 -17.17
N MET A 62 -5.78 17.02 -16.49
CA MET A 62 -7.25 16.99 -16.51
C MET A 62 -7.86 18.26 -15.91
N LEU A 63 -7.33 18.74 -14.78
CA LEU A 63 -7.74 20.01 -14.16
C LEU A 63 -7.48 21.20 -15.09
N MET A 64 -6.31 21.27 -15.72
CA MET A 64 -5.98 22.31 -16.68
C MET A 64 -6.87 22.27 -17.92
N MET A 65 -7.19 21.08 -18.44
CA MET A 65 -8.11 20.94 -19.59
C MET A 65 -9.56 21.33 -19.23
N ARG A 66 -10.00 20.99 -18.03
CA ARG A 66 -11.39 21.21 -17.61
C ARG A 66 -11.67 22.66 -17.26
N PHE A 67 -10.79 23.32 -16.52
CA PHE A 67 -11.02 24.64 -15.94
C PHE A 67 -10.16 25.73 -16.58
N GLY A 68 -9.05 25.38 -17.16
CA GLY A 68 -8.09 26.34 -17.70
C GLY A 68 -7.17 26.92 -16.62
N LYS A 69 -6.04 27.45 -17.08
CA LYS A 69 -4.98 27.95 -16.19
C LYS A 69 -5.43 29.19 -15.38
N GLU A 70 -6.23 30.05 -15.96
CA GLU A 70 -6.70 31.28 -15.29
C GLU A 70 -7.66 30.96 -14.14
N ALA A 71 -8.65 30.08 -14.34
CA ALA A 71 -9.56 29.69 -13.28
C ALA A 71 -8.81 28.98 -12.11
N LEU A 72 -7.84 28.10 -12.42
CA LEU A 72 -7.06 27.42 -11.40
C LEU A 72 -6.26 28.37 -10.49
N ARG A 73 -5.95 29.58 -10.94
CA ARG A 73 -5.31 30.62 -10.10
C ARG A 73 -6.23 31.17 -9.01
N HIS A 74 -7.54 31.02 -9.20
CA HIS A 74 -8.58 31.45 -8.27
C HIS A 74 -9.18 30.29 -7.47
N PHE A 75 -8.60 29.09 -7.55
CA PHE A 75 -9.00 27.95 -6.76
C PHE A 75 -8.08 27.79 -5.54
N ARG A 76 -8.68 27.36 -4.43
CA ARG A 76 -7.94 26.88 -3.25
C ARG A 76 -7.87 25.37 -3.29
N PHE A 77 -6.86 24.83 -2.66
CA PHE A 77 -6.60 23.41 -2.60
C PHE A 77 -6.43 22.95 -1.16
N THR A 78 -7.09 21.85 -0.84
CA THR A 78 -6.94 21.14 0.43
C THR A 78 -6.94 19.64 0.17
N ALA A 79 -6.70 18.85 1.22
CA ALA A 79 -6.63 17.41 1.07
C ALA A 79 -7.28 16.66 2.22
N ILE A 80 -7.81 15.49 1.92
CA ILE A 80 -8.26 14.55 2.94
C ILE A 80 -7.02 13.89 3.57
N PRO A 81 -6.84 13.99 4.89
CA PRO A 81 -5.73 13.36 5.56
C PRO A 81 -5.79 11.83 5.45
N ARG A 82 -4.65 11.12 5.38
CA ARG A 82 -3.24 11.55 5.31
C ARG A 82 -2.70 11.51 3.89
N GLY A 83 -3.12 10.49 3.10
CA GLY A 83 -2.62 10.26 1.74
C GLY A 83 -2.89 11.42 0.79
N GLY A 84 -4.07 12.07 0.91
CA GLY A 84 -4.39 13.24 0.10
C GLY A 84 -3.36 14.38 0.22
N TRP A 85 -2.72 14.58 1.39
CA TRP A 85 -1.66 15.57 1.55
C TRP A 85 -0.39 15.27 0.75
N ILE A 86 -0.07 13.98 0.58
CA ILE A 86 1.05 13.56 -0.27
C ILE A 86 0.76 13.96 -1.71
N ILE A 87 -0.45 13.67 -2.18
CA ILE A 87 -0.88 13.99 -3.54
C ILE A 87 -1.00 15.50 -3.75
N LEU A 88 -1.53 16.24 -2.78
CA LEU A 88 -1.58 17.69 -2.84
C LEU A 88 -0.17 18.30 -2.88
N GLY A 89 0.78 17.74 -2.14
CA GLY A 89 2.20 18.12 -2.23
C GLY A 89 2.72 17.97 -3.67
N MET A 90 2.50 16.83 -4.32
CA MET A 90 2.89 16.62 -5.74
C MET A 90 2.21 17.63 -6.66
N LEU A 91 0.88 17.78 -6.56
CA LEU A 91 0.12 18.73 -7.37
C LEU A 91 0.57 20.17 -7.21
N SER A 92 0.99 20.56 -5.98
CA SER A 92 1.45 21.92 -5.71
C SER A 92 2.69 22.29 -6.52
N TYR A 93 3.60 21.35 -6.73
CA TYR A 93 4.76 21.54 -7.60
C TYR A 93 4.38 21.45 -9.08
N ILE A 94 3.59 20.47 -9.48
CA ILE A 94 3.20 20.27 -10.89
C ILE A 94 2.40 21.47 -11.43
N LEU A 95 1.46 22.00 -10.66
CA LEU A 95 0.62 23.14 -11.01
C LEU A 95 1.25 24.49 -10.64
N ASN A 96 2.40 24.48 -9.96
CA ASN A 96 3.05 25.67 -9.40
C ASN A 96 2.05 26.53 -8.58
N LEU A 97 1.37 25.88 -7.63
CA LEU A 97 0.39 26.55 -6.77
C LEU A 97 1.09 27.54 -5.83
N ARG A 98 0.47 28.68 -5.62
CA ARG A 98 0.95 29.67 -4.66
C ARG A 98 0.62 29.22 -3.21
N PRO A 99 1.41 29.58 -2.20
CA PRO A 99 1.14 29.21 -0.82
C PRO A 99 -0.28 29.58 -0.34
N GLU A 100 -0.82 30.72 -0.81
CA GLU A 100 -2.16 31.22 -0.43
C GLU A 100 -3.28 30.34 -0.98
N GLN A 101 -3.02 29.55 -2.00
CA GLN A 101 -3.96 28.57 -2.56
C GLN A 101 -4.01 27.27 -1.73
N LEU A 102 -3.00 27.01 -0.89
CA LEU A 102 -2.91 25.80 -0.08
C LEU A 102 -3.50 26.08 1.32
N ILE A 103 -4.56 25.38 1.66
CA ILE A 103 -5.21 25.54 2.96
C ILE A 103 -5.15 24.23 3.76
N ALA A 104 -4.56 24.30 4.94
CA ALA A 104 -4.47 23.18 5.88
C ALA A 104 -5.72 23.07 6.77
N GLU A 105 -6.28 24.22 7.13
CA GLU A 105 -7.40 24.30 8.05
C GLU A 105 -8.68 24.81 7.36
N ARG A 106 -9.82 24.61 8.03
CA ARG A 106 -11.17 24.99 7.63
C ARG A 106 -11.38 26.50 7.70
N SER A 107 -10.62 27.26 6.94
CA SER A 107 -10.86 28.70 6.86
C SER A 107 -11.97 28.95 5.85
N GLY A 108 -13.05 29.50 6.31
CA GLY A 108 -14.15 29.96 5.44
C GLY A 108 -13.62 30.79 4.28
N GLY A 109 -14.33 30.72 3.15
CA GLY A 109 -13.92 31.35 1.90
C GLY A 109 -13.52 32.80 2.05
N GLY A 110 -12.26 33.11 1.72
CA GLY A 110 -11.90 34.48 1.43
C GLY A 110 -12.58 34.94 0.15
N PRO A 111 -12.91 36.23 -0.01
CA PRO A 111 -13.71 36.74 -1.12
C PRO A 111 -13.07 36.58 -2.51
N ASP A 112 -11.81 36.15 -2.57
CA ASP A 112 -11.02 36.11 -3.80
C ASP A 112 -10.92 34.72 -4.46
N PHE A 113 -11.55 33.68 -3.88
CA PHE A 113 -11.47 32.33 -4.41
C PHE A 113 -12.83 31.80 -4.87
N GLU A 114 -12.87 31.17 -6.05
CA GLU A 114 -14.08 30.75 -6.73
C GLU A 114 -14.50 29.33 -6.39
N ALA A 115 -13.55 28.44 -6.09
CA ALA A 115 -13.82 27.03 -5.77
C ALA A 115 -12.76 26.44 -4.85
N LEU A 116 -13.13 25.39 -4.14
CA LEU A 116 -12.26 24.56 -3.32
C LEU A 116 -12.01 23.22 -3.98
N VAL A 117 -10.77 22.91 -4.30
CA VAL A 117 -10.32 21.60 -4.77
C VAL A 117 -9.94 20.75 -3.57
N ILE A 118 -10.60 19.60 -3.40
CA ILE A 118 -10.33 18.64 -2.35
C ILE A 118 -9.63 17.44 -2.98
N VAL A 119 -8.42 17.16 -2.54
CA VAL A 119 -7.58 16.08 -3.06
C VAL A 119 -7.61 14.87 -2.11
N ASP A 120 -7.67 13.67 -2.66
CA ASP A 120 -7.49 12.41 -1.91
C ASP A 120 -6.61 11.45 -2.71
N ASP A 121 -5.96 10.50 -2.05
CA ASP A 121 -5.19 9.46 -2.71
C ASP A 121 -6.10 8.41 -3.36
N CYS A 122 -7.17 8.03 -2.69
CA CYS A 122 -8.11 7.04 -3.20
C CYS A 122 -9.51 7.23 -2.61
N ALA A 123 -10.53 7.11 -3.46
CA ALA A 123 -11.91 7.06 -3.03
C ALA A 123 -12.58 5.77 -3.54
N LEU A 124 -13.10 4.94 -2.62
CA LEU A 124 -13.76 3.68 -2.96
C LEU A 124 -15.29 3.73 -2.77
N SER A 125 -15.76 4.40 -1.73
CA SER A 125 -17.19 4.56 -1.44
C SER A 125 -17.61 6.03 -1.25
N GLY A 126 -16.62 6.91 -1.15
CA GLY A 126 -16.80 8.34 -0.90
C GLY A 126 -17.19 8.71 0.53
N VAL A 127 -17.20 7.77 1.48
CA VAL A 127 -17.53 8.05 2.90
C VAL A 127 -16.60 9.10 3.51
N ARG A 128 -15.28 8.99 3.31
CA ARG A 128 -14.31 9.98 3.82
C ARG A 128 -14.57 11.36 3.23
N PHE A 129 -14.85 11.42 1.93
CA PHE A 129 -15.18 12.67 1.26
C PHE A 129 -16.46 13.27 1.85
N ARG A 130 -17.54 12.51 2.05
CA ARG A 130 -18.79 13.00 2.66
C ARG A 130 -18.55 13.57 4.05
N GLN A 131 -17.80 12.86 4.89
CA GLN A 131 -17.43 13.33 6.23
C GLN A 131 -16.59 14.59 6.20
N PHE A 132 -15.72 14.73 5.21
CA PHE A 132 -14.90 15.92 5.02
C PHE A 132 -15.73 17.08 4.51
N LEU A 133 -16.60 16.85 3.50
CA LEU A 133 -17.49 17.84 2.91
C LEU A 133 -18.47 18.44 3.95
N GLY A 134 -18.93 17.62 4.91
CA GLY A 134 -19.80 18.08 6.01
C GLY A 134 -19.11 19.03 7.00
N LYS A 135 -17.83 19.25 6.87
CA LYS A 135 -17.02 20.09 7.77
C LYS A 135 -16.55 21.40 7.11
N ILE A 136 -16.91 21.63 5.86
CA ILE A 136 -16.52 22.79 5.07
C ILE A 136 -17.77 23.51 4.57
N ASP A 137 -17.67 24.84 4.46
CA ASP A 137 -18.78 25.71 4.09
C ASP A 137 -18.65 26.28 2.67
N ASP A 138 -17.65 25.88 1.91
CA ASP A 138 -17.41 26.35 0.55
C ASP A 138 -18.59 26.01 -0.38
N ALA A 139 -19.04 27.00 -1.16
CA ALA A 139 -20.22 26.86 -2.02
C ALA A 139 -19.96 26.00 -3.26
N LYS A 140 -18.72 26.04 -3.76
CA LYS A 140 -18.28 25.26 -4.93
C LYS A 140 -17.10 24.39 -4.55
N VAL A 141 -17.24 23.11 -4.81
CA VAL A 141 -16.23 22.09 -4.50
C VAL A 141 -15.91 21.28 -5.75
N ILE A 142 -14.63 20.98 -5.93
CA ILE A 142 -14.14 20.04 -6.94
C ILE A 142 -13.45 18.93 -6.17
N PHE A 143 -13.93 17.70 -6.31
CA PHE A 143 -13.29 16.54 -5.66
C PHE A 143 -12.33 15.85 -6.61
N CYS A 144 -11.09 15.66 -6.17
CA CYS A 144 -10.01 15.15 -6.98
C CYS A 144 -9.33 13.94 -6.30
N PRO A 145 -9.94 12.74 -6.30
CA PRO A 145 -9.25 11.54 -5.90
C PRO A 145 -8.24 11.13 -6.97
N LEU A 146 -7.05 10.70 -6.58
CA LEU A 146 -6.07 10.20 -7.55
C LEU A 146 -6.60 8.93 -8.23
N PHE A 147 -7.20 8.03 -7.44
CA PHE A 147 -7.83 6.80 -7.91
C PHE A 147 -9.26 6.68 -7.39
N ALA A 148 -10.21 6.47 -8.28
CA ALA A 148 -11.60 6.21 -7.91
C ALA A 148 -12.36 5.49 -9.05
N PRO A 149 -13.41 4.70 -8.77
CA PRO A 149 -14.33 4.23 -9.79
C PRO A 149 -15.06 5.40 -10.46
N ALA A 150 -15.23 5.35 -11.78
CA ALA A 150 -15.97 6.39 -12.51
C ALA A 150 -17.44 6.51 -12.06
N GLU A 151 -18.04 5.40 -11.66
CA GLU A 151 -19.38 5.32 -11.11
C GLU A 151 -19.51 6.10 -9.78
N LEU A 152 -18.47 6.01 -8.93
CA LEU A 152 -18.42 6.78 -7.70
C LEU A 152 -18.35 8.28 -7.99
N CYS A 153 -17.51 8.70 -8.92
CA CYS A 153 -17.39 10.12 -9.29
C CYS A 153 -18.74 10.68 -9.74
N ARG A 154 -19.44 9.98 -10.64
CA ARG A 154 -20.79 10.35 -11.10
C ARG A 154 -21.79 10.39 -9.94
N ALA A 155 -21.80 9.38 -9.08
CA ALA A 155 -22.70 9.33 -7.93
C ALA A 155 -22.48 10.48 -6.93
N ILE A 156 -21.24 10.96 -6.78
CA ILE A 156 -20.91 12.13 -5.95
C ILE A 156 -21.47 13.40 -6.62
N GLU A 157 -21.23 13.60 -7.91
CA GLU A 157 -21.76 14.77 -8.65
C GLU A 157 -23.28 14.84 -8.62
N ASP A 158 -23.95 13.69 -8.76
CA ASP A 158 -25.41 13.62 -8.73
C ASP A 158 -26.00 13.87 -7.33
N ALA A 159 -25.29 13.47 -6.28
CA ALA A 159 -25.79 13.51 -4.91
C ALA A 159 -25.46 14.81 -4.17
N GLU A 160 -24.39 15.51 -4.55
CA GLU A 160 -23.86 16.65 -3.82
C GLU A 160 -23.92 17.94 -4.68
N PRO A 161 -24.95 18.78 -4.52
CA PRO A 161 -25.13 19.98 -5.36
C PRO A 161 -23.98 20.99 -5.30
N ARG A 162 -23.15 20.96 -4.25
CA ARG A 162 -21.95 21.81 -4.13
C ARG A 162 -20.77 21.29 -4.94
N VAL A 163 -20.81 20.02 -5.37
CA VAL A 163 -19.72 19.42 -6.14
C VAL A 163 -19.91 19.72 -7.62
N GLU A 164 -19.11 20.65 -8.13
CA GLU A 164 -19.11 21.03 -9.55
C GLU A 164 -18.50 19.94 -10.45
N ALA A 165 -17.52 19.22 -9.93
CA ALA A 165 -16.88 18.12 -10.62
C ALA A 165 -16.23 17.13 -9.65
N CYS A 166 -16.22 15.85 -10.02
CA CYS A 166 -15.45 14.80 -9.41
C CYS A 166 -14.50 14.21 -10.47
N ILE A 167 -13.20 14.46 -10.33
CA ILE A 167 -12.19 14.12 -11.36
C ILE A 167 -11.18 13.18 -10.76
N SER A 168 -11.17 11.91 -11.17
CA SER A 168 -10.10 11.00 -10.82
C SER A 168 -9.04 10.93 -11.91
N ALA A 169 -7.76 10.85 -11.51
CA ALA A 169 -6.65 10.70 -12.46
C ALA A 169 -6.73 9.37 -13.20
N GLU A 170 -7.11 8.32 -12.47
CA GLU A 170 -7.26 6.97 -13.02
C GLU A 170 -8.51 6.30 -12.45
N ASN A 171 -9.23 5.63 -13.33
CA ASN A 171 -10.41 4.86 -12.95
C ASN A 171 -10.02 3.50 -12.39
N LEU A 172 -10.62 3.16 -11.25
CA LEU A 172 -10.58 1.80 -10.72
C LEU A 172 -11.70 0.97 -11.36
N TYR A 173 -11.34 -0.24 -11.80
CA TYR A 173 -12.32 -1.14 -12.39
C TYR A 173 -13.26 -1.70 -11.32
N ASP A 174 -14.56 -1.75 -11.63
CA ASP A 174 -15.57 -2.41 -10.79
C ASP A 174 -15.78 -3.86 -11.26
N PHE A 175 -15.40 -4.81 -10.42
CA PHE A 175 -15.61 -6.24 -10.68
C PHE A 175 -17.01 -6.75 -10.31
N ALA A 176 -17.86 -5.92 -9.68
CA ALA A 176 -19.16 -6.38 -9.23
C ALA A 176 -20.09 -6.83 -10.35
N PRO A 177 -20.20 -6.11 -11.49
CA PRO A 177 -21.03 -6.56 -12.60
C PRO A 177 -20.59 -7.91 -13.17
N GLU A 178 -19.28 -8.08 -13.38
CA GLU A 178 -18.72 -9.34 -13.90
C GLU A 178 -18.91 -10.50 -12.92
N ARG A 179 -18.71 -10.24 -11.63
CA ARG A 179 -18.75 -11.26 -10.58
C ARG A 179 -20.17 -11.73 -10.25
N LEU A 180 -21.13 -10.82 -10.28
CA LEU A 180 -22.50 -11.05 -9.84
C LEU A 180 -23.48 -11.30 -11.00
N GLY A 181 -23.11 -10.93 -12.23
CA GLY A 181 -23.94 -11.13 -13.42
C GLY A 181 -25.35 -10.54 -13.25
N GLU A 182 -26.38 -11.34 -13.51
CA GLU A 182 -27.78 -10.92 -13.37
C GLU A 182 -28.18 -10.51 -11.94
N GLY A 183 -27.46 -11.03 -10.92
CA GLY A 183 -27.67 -10.67 -9.50
C GLY A 183 -27.12 -9.30 -9.09
N TYR A 184 -26.41 -8.59 -9.97
CA TYR A 184 -25.74 -7.33 -9.63
C TYR A 184 -26.71 -6.24 -9.13
N SER A 185 -27.83 -6.03 -9.82
CA SER A 185 -28.82 -5.01 -9.43
C SER A 185 -29.45 -5.28 -8.07
N GLN A 186 -29.77 -6.55 -7.79
CA GLN A 186 -30.33 -6.96 -6.48
C GLN A 186 -29.28 -6.80 -5.37
N TRP A 187 -28.03 -7.16 -5.66
CA TRP A 187 -26.93 -6.97 -4.72
C TRP A 187 -26.73 -5.49 -4.39
N CYS A 188 -26.71 -4.59 -5.39
CA CYS A 188 -26.61 -3.16 -5.17
C CYS A 188 -27.75 -2.62 -4.28
N ALA A 189 -28.99 -3.06 -4.52
CA ALA A 189 -30.13 -2.66 -3.70
C ALA A 189 -29.94 -3.10 -2.24
N ALA A 190 -29.53 -4.35 -2.01
CA ALA A 190 -29.26 -4.87 -0.67
C ALA A 190 -28.10 -4.15 0.04
N GLN A 191 -27.05 -3.75 -0.71
CA GLN A 191 -25.94 -2.97 -0.11
C GLN A 191 -26.41 -1.58 0.31
N ARG A 192 -27.24 -0.91 -0.49
CA ARG A 192 -27.80 0.41 -0.15
C ARG A 192 -28.64 0.35 1.12
N GLU A 193 -29.47 -0.67 1.28
CA GLU A 193 -30.27 -0.87 2.49
C GLU A 193 -29.37 -1.09 3.73
N ARG A 194 -28.31 -1.89 3.61
CA ARG A 194 -27.38 -2.19 4.71
C ARG A 194 -26.54 -0.99 5.14
N ARG A 195 -26.04 -0.22 4.19
CA ARG A 195 -25.11 0.90 4.45
C ARG A 195 -25.81 2.19 4.82
N GLY A 196 -27.12 2.31 4.60
CA GLY A 196 -27.83 3.56 4.79
C GLY A 196 -27.20 4.68 3.95
N SER A 197 -27.08 5.88 4.52
CA SER A 197 -26.58 7.07 3.82
C SER A 197 -25.05 7.26 3.92
N TYR A 198 -24.25 6.24 4.25
CA TYR A 198 -22.81 6.44 4.54
C TYR A 198 -21.94 6.64 3.29
N GLY A 199 -22.21 5.98 2.17
CA GLY A 199 -21.47 6.11 0.91
C GLY A 199 -22.28 6.66 -0.24
N TYR A 200 -21.65 6.92 -1.37
CA TYR A 200 -22.32 7.35 -2.60
C TYR A 200 -22.48 6.19 -3.58
N TRP A 201 -21.63 5.21 -3.52
CA TRP A 201 -21.57 4.12 -4.47
C TRP A 201 -21.20 2.79 -3.79
N ASP A 202 -21.74 1.70 -4.33
CA ASP A 202 -21.48 0.33 -3.93
C ASP A 202 -20.99 -0.46 -5.14
N GLY A 203 -19.81 -1.07 -4.99
CA GLY A 203 -19.17 -1.89 -6.00
C GLY A 203 -18.07 -2.75 -5.40
N ILE A 204 -17.38 -3.49 -6.24
CA ILE A 204 -16.19 -4.29 -5.90
C ILE A 204 -15.01 -3.73 -6.70
N PRO A 205 -14.42 -2.60 -6.26
CA PRO A 205 -13.33 -1.98 -7.01
C PRO A 205 -12.06 -2.83 -6.98
N GLU A 206 -11.16 -2.55 -7.90
CA GLU A 206 -9.78 -3.01 -7.83
C GLU A 206 -9.21 -2.78 -6.43
N HIS A 207 -8.47 -3.76 -5.93
CA HIS A 207 -7.73 -3.58 -4.70
C HIS A 207 -6.47 -2.76 -4.97
N ILE A 208 -6.26 -1.73 -4.18
CA ILE A 208 -5.14 -0.80 -4.32
C ILE A 208 -4.40 -0.67 -3.00
N ALA A 209 -3.08 -0.68 -3.06
CA ALA A 209 -2.21 -0.41 -1.92
C ALA A 209 -1.18 0.64 -2.30
N PHE A 210 -0.86 1.52 -1.36
CA PHE A 210 0.07 2.63 -1.56
C PHE A 210 1.33 2.45 -0.73
N SER A 211 2.45 2.95 -1.23
CA SER A 211 3.73 2.91 -0.53
C SER A 211 3.76 3.67 0.82
N TRP A 212 2.80 4.53 1.08
CA TRP A 212 2.66 5.28 2.36
C TRP A 212 1.61 4.72 3.30
N CYS A 213 0.79 3.77 2.86
CA CYS A 213 -0.36 3.25 3.59
C CYS A 213 -0.11 1.84 4.15
N GLU A 214 -1.15 1.15 4.51
CA GLU A 214 -1.09 -0.23 4.94
C GLU A 214 -0.84 -1.18 3.77
N PRO A 215 -0.04 -2.25 3.95
CA PRO A 215 0.21 -3.25 2.91
C PRO A 215 -0.97 -4.20 2.70
N GLN A 216 -1.96 -4.15 3.58
CA GLN A 216 -3.04 -5.11 3.66
C GLN A 216 -4.26 -4.69 2.88
N THR A 217 -4.93 -5.67 2.25
CA THR A 217 -6.31 -5.50 1.85
C THR A 217 -7.22 -5.55 3.07
N LYS A 218 -8.38 -4.91 2.96
CA LYS A 218 -9.44 -5.01 3.97
C LYS A 218 -10.66 -5.65 3.33
N TYR A 219 -11.31 -6.51 4.05
CA TYR A 219 -12.59 -7.08 3.65
C TYR A 219 -13.65 -6.80 4.72
N TRP A 220 -14.89 -6.70 4.30
CA TRP A 220 -16.01 -6.59 5.23
C TRP A 220 -16.36 -7.98 5.77
N ASN A 221 -16.18 -8.17 7.07
CA ASN A 221 -16.63 -9.37 7.74
C ASN A 221 -18.10 -9.19 8.15
N THR A 222 -18.97 -10.03 7.59
CA THR A 222 -20.42 -9.96 7.83
C THR A 222 -20.83 -10.45 9.23
N GLU A 223 -19.98 -11.22 9.90
CA GLU A 223 -20.25 -11.75 11.23
C GLU A 223 -19.91 -10.72 12.32
N THR A 224 -18.78 -10.02 12.14
CA THR A 224 -18.31 -9.01 13.10
C THR A 224 -18.80 -7.60 12.74
N GLU A 225 -19.41 -7.43 11.59
CA GLU A 225 -19.84 -6.13 11.03
C GLU A 225 -18.72 -5.07 11.01
N ARG A 226 -17.49 -5.50 10.72
CA ARG A 226 -16.29 -4.65 10.69
C ARG A 226 -15.43 -4.94 9.47
N TYR A 227 -14.63 -3.93 9.11
CA TYR A 227 -13.54 -4.15 8.16
C TYR A 227 -12.38 -4.82 8.88
N GLU A 228 -12.02 -6.01 8.42
CA GLU A 228 -10.89 -6.77 8.94
C GLU A 228 -9.75 -6.78 7.93
N ALA A 229 -8.53 -6.86 8.45
CA ALA A 229 -7.35 -7.01 7.62
C ALA A 229 -7.36 -8.37 6.93
N SER A 230 -7.00 -8.37 5.66
CA SER A 230 -6.84 -9.58 4.87
C SER A 230 -5.36 -9.77 4.51
N TRP A 231 -5.07 -10.08 3.28
CA TRP A 231 -3.75 -10.42 2.82
C TRP A 231 -2.87 -9.16 2.65
N ASN A 232 -1.58 -9.30 2.88
CA ASN A 232 -0.62 -8.30 2.48
C ASN A 232 -0.47 -8.33 0.95
N LEU A 233 -0.74 -7.20 0.31
CA LEU A 233 -0.49 -7.01 -1.13
C LEU A 233 0.99 -6.87 -1.43
N VAL A 234 1.73 -6.31 -0.48
CA VAL A 234 3.16 -6.05 -0.56
C VAL A 234 3.81 -6.36 0.78
N PRO A 235 5.11 -6.62 0.82
CA PRO A 235 5.84 -6.71 2.06
C PRO A 235 5.61 -5.46 2.93
N PRO A 236 5.35 -5.61 4.23
CA PRO A 236 5.12 -4.47 5.13
C PRO A 236 6.24 -3.43 5.08
N GLN A 237 7.46 -3.89 4.86
CA GLN A 237 8.65 -3.03 4.75
C GLN A 237 8.61 -2.06 3.57
N LEU A 238 7.78 -2.32 2.56
CA LEU A 238 7.59 -1.41 1.43
C LEU A 238 6.58 -0.28 1.73
N CYS A 239 5.87 -0.36 2.85
CA CYS A 239 4.88 0.65 3.26
C CYS A 239 5.44 1.53 4.37
N LEU A 240 5.44 2.85 4.15
CA LEU A 240 6.01 3.83 5.08
C LEU A 240 5.44 3.69 6.50
N LYS A 241 4.11 3.57 6.61
CA LYS A 241 3.44 3.41 7.92
C LYS A 241 3.99 2.20 8.70
N GLN A 242 4.16 1.06 8.03
CA GLN A 242 4.65 -0.16 8.68
C GLN A 242 6.14 -0.09 9.04
N ARG A 243 6.95 0.56 8.21
CA ARG A 243 8.36 0.79 8.52
C ARG A 243 8.55 1.66 9.77
N CYS A 244 7.68 2.64 9.95
CA CYS A 244 7.72 3.52 11.11
C CYS A 244 7.09 2.90 12.37
N SER A 245 6.18 1.94 12.20
CA SER A 245 5.45 1.29 13.31
C SER A 245 6.09 -0.01 13.79
N ALA A 246 7.17 -0.47 13.15
CA ALA A 246 7.78 -1.78 13.41
C ALA A 246 8.31 -1.96 14.85
N GLY A 247 8.38 -0.89 15.65
CA GLY A 247 8.79 -0.95 17.07
C GLY A 247 7.63 -1.12 18.06
N ASN A 248 6.38 -0.84 17.67
CA ASN A 248 5.24 -1.00 18.58
C ASN A 248 3.90 -1.11 17.84
N PRO A 249 3.37 -2.32 17.63
CA PRO A 249 2.11 -2.55 16.93
C PRO A 249 0.88 -1.94 17.63
N GLU A 250 0.92 -1.72 18.95
CA GLU A 250 -0.20 -1.13 19.70
C GLU A 250 -0.36 0.38 19.42
N LEU A 251 0.68 1.05 18.97
CA LEU A 251 0.69 2.49 18.68
C LEU A 251 0.22 2.84 17.26
N ALA A 252 0.00 1.85 16.41
CA ALA A 252 -0.45 2.05 15.03
C ALA A 252 -1.87 2.66 14.93
N ASP A 253 -2.67 2.52 15.97
CA ASP A 253 -4.08 2.98 16.02
C ASP A 253 -4.29 4.29 16.80
N GLU A 254 -3.41 4.63 17.73
CA GLU A 254 -3.49 5.89 18.48
C GLU A 254 -2.64 6.96 17.79
N GLY A 255 -3.26 7.74 16.93
CA GLY A 255 -2.59 8.80 16.16
C GLY A 255 -1.94 9.87 17.05
N GLY A 256 -0.66 9.73 17.40
CA GLY A 256 0.10 10.69 18.17
C GLY A 256 1.61 10.49 18.06
N LEU A 257 2.37 11.51 18.45
CA LEU A 257 3.84 11.45 18.50
C LEU A 257 4.35 10.65 19.70
N ASP A 258 3.50 10.38 20.69
CA ASP A 258 3.89 9.80 21.98
C ASP A 258 4.41 8.37 21.92
N GLY A 259 4.26 7.71 20.78
CA GLY A 259 4.74 6.35 20.54
C GLY A 259 5.78 6.22 19.45
N LEU A 260 6.23 7.31 18.84
CA LEU A 260 7.29 7.26 17.84
C LEU A 260 8.64 7.05 18.51
N THR A 261 9.12 5.81 18.52
CA THR A 261 10.53 5.56 18.72
C THR A 261 11.23 5.88 17.40
N LEU A 262 11.84 7.06 17.31
CA LEU A 262 12.83 7.31 16.27
C LEU A 262 13.94 6.28 16.50
N VAL A 263 14.02 5.29 15.62
CA VAL A 263 15.22 4.47 15.55
C VAL A 263 16.33 5.43 15.17
N ALA A 264 17.13 5.80 16.16
CA ALA A 264 18.33 6.57 15.90
C ALA A 264 19.11 5.83 14.82
N ASP A 265 19.56 6.54 13.80
CA ASP A 265 20.46 6.04 12.79
C ASP A 265 21.78 5.61 13.46
N GLY A 266 21.78 4.44 14.09
CA GLY A 266 22.99 3.75 14.46
C GLY A 266 23.75 3.33 13.19
N PRO A 267 25.03 2.94 13.29
CA PRO A 267 25.76 2.46 12.13
C PRO A 267 24.99 1.28 11.51
N GLY A 268 24.19 1.59 10.54
CA GLY A 268 23.38 0.81 9.62
C GLY A 268 22.71 -0.45 10.15
N PRO A 269 21.44 -0.39 10.52
CA PRO A 269 20.67 -1.61 10.76
C PRO A 269 20.72 -2.51 9.51
N LEU A 270 21.00 -3.77 9.72
CA LEU A 270 20.94 -4.80 8.70
C LEU A 270 19.52 -4.87 8.15
N ARG A 271 19.40 -4.82 6.85
CA ARG A 271 18.10 -4.93 6.18
C ARG A 271 18.21 -5.76 4.91
N VAL A 272 17.08 -6.26 4.47
CA VAL A 272 16.98 -6.90 3.16
C VAL A 272 17.32 -5.87 2.07
N ALA A 273 18.23 -6.24 1.18
CA ALA A 273 18.62 -5.37 0.07
C ALA A 273 17.45 -5.15 -0.90
N ASP A 274 17.48 -4.02 -1.61
CA ASP A 274 16.52 -3.77 -2.66
C ASP A 274 16.51 -4.89 -3.69
N ARG A 275 15.32 -5.26 -4.20
CA ARG A 275 15.13 -6.34 -5.19
C ARG A 275 15.38 -7.75 -4.65
N VAL A 276 15.38 -7.95 -3.36
CA VAL A 276 15.37 -9.28 -2.73
C VAL A 276 13.96 -9.63 -2.29
N LEU A 277 13.52 -10.80 -2.67
CA LEU A 277 12.26 -11.40 -2.25
C LEU A 277 12.54 -12.54 -1.30
N TRP A 278 11.74 -12.66 -0.28
CA TRP A 278 11.80 -13.80 0.61
C TRP A 278 10.42 -14.20 1.11
N THR A 279 10.25 -15.46 1.41
CA THR A 279 9.01 -15.98 1.99
C THR A 279 9.32 -17.18 2.87
N GLN A 280 8.44 -17.44 3.81
CA GLN A 280 8.50 -18.66 4.61
C GLN A 280 7.74 -19.78 3.89
N ILE A 281 8.39 -20.94 3.78
CA ILE A 281 7.79 -22.17 3.25
C ILE A 281 7.98 -23.22 4.34
N ASP A 282 6.90 -23.58 5.03
CA ASP A 282 6.95 -24.43 6.23
C ASP A 282 7.92 -23.87 7.30
N SER A 283 8.97 -24.63 7.65
CA SER A 283 10.01 -24.19 8.59
C SER A 283 11.17 -23.46 7.91
N ALA A 284 11.28 -23.51 6.58
CA ALA A 284 12.34 -22.92 5.80
C ALA A 284 12.01 -21.48 5.37
N ILE A 285 13.04 -20.70 5.06
CA ILE A 285 12.96 -19.40 4.41
C ILE A 285 13.54 -19.53 3.01
N ALA A 286 12.74 -19.16 2.02
CA ALA A 286 13.18 -19.01 0.65
C ALA A 286 13.55 -17.55 0.39
N VAL A 287 14.75 -17.30 -0.13
CA VAL A 287 15.26 -15.97 -0.44
C VAL A 287 15.74 -15.95 -1.89
N ALA A 288 15.29 -15.00 -2.66
CA ALA A 288 15.70 -14.81 -4.05
C ALA A 288 16.01 -13.35 -4.34
N ARG A 289 17.15 -13.10 -4.98
CA ARG A 289 17.47 -11.78 -5.51
C ARG A 289 16.93 -11.65 -6.92
N MET A 290 16.23 -10.57 -7.21
CA MET A 290 15.73 -10.28 -8.55
C MET A 290 16.85 -9.85 -9.46
N PRO A 291 16.98 -10.44 -10.67
CA PRO A 291 17.98 -10.02 -11.64
C PRO A 291 17.69 -8.60 -12.14
N GLU A 292 18.73 -7.88 -12.52
CA GLU A 292 18.62 -6.59 -13.18
C GLU A 292 18.13 -6.72 -14.62
N ASP A 293 18.47 -7.84 -15.22
CA ASP A 293 18.07 -8.21 -16.57
C ASP A 293 17.33 -9.56 -16.50
N ALA A 294 16.17 -9.64 -17.16
CA ALA A 294 15.34 -10.86 -17.20
C ALA A 294 16.06 -12.07 -17.82
N ALA A 295 17.17 -11.84 -18.55
CA ALA A 295 17.98 -12.91 -19.14
C ALA A 295 18.99 -13.55 -18.17
N ARG A 296 19.16 -13.01 -16.94
CA ARG A 296 20.12 -13.52 -15.96
C ARG A 296 19.42 -14.35 -14.91
N THR A 297 19.99 -15.53 -14.62
CA THR A 297 19.63 -16.32 -13.45
C THR A 297 20.30 -15.75 -12.22
N THR A 298 19.56 -15.59 -11.13
CA THR A 298 20.10 -15.18 -9.84
C THR A 298 20.03 -16.32 -8.84
N PRO A 299 20.96 -16.38 -7.87
CA PRO A 299 20.92 -17.41 -6.86
C PRO A 299 19.65 -17.28 -5.99
N CYS A 300 19.04 -18.42 -5.73
CA CYS A 300 18.00 -18.58 -4.73
C CYS A 300 18.59 -19.35 -3.55
N PHE A 301 18.26 -18.91 -2.34
CA PHE A 301 18.74 -19.55 -1.12
C PHE A 301 17.56 -20.16 -0.40
N ARG A 302 17.77 -21.35 0.13
CA ARG A 302 16.87 -21.99 1.08
C ARG A 302 17.57 -22.04 2.44
N LEU A 303 17.01 -21.31 3.39
CA LEU A 303 17.53 -21.25 4.76
C LEU A 303 16.69 -22.18 5.62
N GLU A 304 17.32 -23.11 6.30
CA GLU A 304 16.67 -24.12 7.16
C GLU A 304 17.28 -24.14 8.55
N GLY A 305 16.56 -24.65 9.53
CA GLY A 305 17.03 -24.80 10.90
C GLY A 305 17.58 -23.50 11.48
N THR A 306 18.79 -23.52 11.99
CA THR A 306 19.45 -22.36 12.62
C THR A 306 19.61 -21.17 11.65
N ALA A 307 19.85 -21.42 10.36
CA ALA A 307 19.94 -20.35 9.36
C ALA A 307 18.61 -19.60 9.17
N ALA A 308 17.48 -20.32 9.23
CA ALA A 308 16.17 -19.69 9.17
C ALA A 308 15.88 -18.85 10.43
N ASP A 309 16.31 -19.31 11.60
CA ASP A 309 16.17 -18.56 12.83
C ASP A 309 17.10 -17.35 12.90
N MET A 310 18.34 -17.49 12.43
CA MET A 310 19.27 -16.35 12.25
C MET A 310 18.66 -15.29 11.33
N TRP A 311 18.09 -15.70 10.20
CA TRP A 311 17.39 -14.78 9.28
C TRP A 311 16.28 -14.02 9.98
N ARG A 312 15.39 -14.72 10.70
CA ARG A 312 14.28 -14.09 11.41
C ARG A 312 14.76 -13.08 12.44
N CYS A 313 15.74 -13.48 13.27
CA CYS A 313 16.29 -12.61 14.31
C CYS A 313 17.01 -11.38 13.72
N VAL A 314 17.76 -11.56 12.62
CA VAL A 314 18.41 -10.44 11.93
C VAL A 314 17.38 -9.44 11.39
N LEU A 315 16.28 -9.91 10.80
CA LEU A 315 15.24 -9.02 10.30
C LEU A 315 14.44 -8.35 11.41
N GLU A 316 14.18 -9.06 12.50
CA GLU A 316 13.39 -8.54 13.62
C GLU A 316 14.16 -7.44 14.38
N HIS A 317 15.47 -7.66 14.61
CA HIS A 317 16.27 -6.76 15.43
C HIS A 317 17.13 -5.78 14.64
N GLY A 318 17.39 -6.04 13.37
CA GLY A 318 18.17 -5.16 12.47
C GLY A 318 19.64 -4.99 12.84
N THR A 319 20.14 -5.61 13.93
CA THR A 319 21.51 -5.54 14.40
C THR A 319 22.03 -6.93 14.77
N LEU A 320 23.36 -7.10 14.68
CA LEU A 320 24.00 -8.38 15.09
C LEU A 320 23.80 -8.63 16.59
N GLU A 321 23.96 -7.62 17.42
CA GLU A 321 23.83 -7.72 18.88
C GLU A 321 22.40 -8.10 19.31
N GLY A 322 21.39 -7.49 18.67
CA GLY A 322 20.01 -7.82 18.93
C GLY A 322 19.66 -9.25 18.50
N ALA A 323 20.09 -9.65 17.31
CA ALA A 323 19.91 -11.01 16.81
C ALA A 323 20.64 -12.05 17.67
N GLU A 324 21.90 -11.78 18.09
CA GLU A 324 22.67 -12.61 19.01
C GLU A 324 21.91 -12.82 20.32
N SER A 325 21.44 -11.73 20.93
CA SER A 325 20.72 -11.78 22.21
C SER A 325 19.44 -12.63 22.11
N ALA A 326 18.68 -12.49 21.01
CA ALA A 326 17.48 -13.27 20.78
C ALA A 326 17.75 -14.76 20.52
N LEU A 327 18.84 -15.08 19.83
CA LEU A 327 19.25 -16.44 19.55
C LEU A 327 19.78 -17.16 20.79
N LEU A 328 20.52 -16.46 21.68
CA LEU A 328 20.97 -17.02 22.96
C LEU A 328 19.82 -17.40 23.90
N LEU A 329 18.64 -16.81 23.73
CA LEU A 329 17.43 -17.22 24.47
C LEU A 329 16.81 -18.51 23.91
N ARG A 330 17.16 -18.90 22.69
CA ARG A 330 16.58 -20.09 22.00
C ARG A 330 17.52 -21.27 21.95
N TYR A 331 18.82 -20.99 21.93
CA TYR A 331 19.86 -22.01 21.75
C TYR A 331 20.81 -22.04 22.93
N ASP A 332 21.09 -23.22 23.41
CA ASP A 332 22.14 -23.48 24.40
C ASP A 332 23.48 -23.61 23.67
N VAL A 333 24.14 -22.49 23.44
CA VAL A 333 25.40 -22.38 22.69
C VAL A 333 26.30 -21.30 23.31
N GLU A 334 27.61 -21.49 23.22
CA GLU A 334 28.57 -20.50 23.68
C GLU A 334 28.43 -19.18 22.90
N PRO A 335 28.30 -18.02 23.59
CA PRO A 335 28.09 -16.72 22.93
C PRO A 335 29.13 -16.37 21.86
N VAL A 336 30.40 -16.77 22.08
CA VAL A 336 31.50 -16.52 21.11
C VAL A 336 31.27 -17.29 19.82
N THR A 337 30.82 -18.55 19.92
CA THR A 337 30.51 -19.38 18.75
C THR A 337 29.33 -18.82 17.98
N LEU A 338 28.24 -18.51 18.68
CA LEU A 338 27.06 -17.95 18.04
C LEU A 338 27.36 -16.62 17.31
N ARG A 339 28.14 -15.74 17.96
CA ARG A 339 28.53 -14.46 17.35
C ARG A 339 29.37 -14.68 16.08
N HIS A 340 30.29 -15.64 16.09
CA HIS A 340 31.08 -15.96 14.92
C HIS A 340 30.22 -16.49 13.78
N ASP A 341 29.33 -17.44 14.06
CA ASP A 341 28.45 -18.05 13.08
C ASP A 341 27.43 -17.03 12.51
N LEU A 342 26.86 -16.18 13.37
CA LEU A 342 25.94 -15.14 12.95
C LEU A 342 26.63 -14.07 12.08
N ALA A 343 27.86 -13.69 12.44
CA ALA A 343 28.65 -12.76 11.65
C ALA A 343 29.02 -13.34 10.27
N ALA A 344 29.41 -14.62 10.22
CA ALA A 344 29.68 -15.32 8.97
C ALA A 344 28.41 -15.41 8.09
N PHE A 345 27.28 -15.79 8.69
CA PHE A 345 25.98 -15.85 8.00
C PHE A 345 25.57 -14.51 7.38
N VAL A 346 25.67 -13.43 8.16
CA VAL A 346 25.34 -12.08 7.67
C VAL A 346 26.30 -11.65 6.57
N SER A 347 27.60 -11.89 6.73
CA SER A 347 28.62 -11.58 5.72
C SER A 347 28.35 -12.30 4.39
N ASP A 348 27.98 -13.58 4.45
CA ASP A 348 27.63 -14.35 3.26
C ASP A 348 26.40 -13.77 2.54
N LEU A 349 25.38 -13.35 3.28
CA LEU A 349 24.19 -12.72 2.71
C LEU A 349 24.47 -11.32 2.16
N GLU A 350 25.36 -10.55 2.79
CA GLU A 350 25.81 -9.25 2.27
C GLU A 350 26.61 -9.43 0.97
N ASN A 351 27.54 -10.39 0.93
CA ASN A 351 28.34 -10.70 -0.26
C ASN A 351 27.48 -11.15 -1.45
N ASN A 352 26.37 -11.82 -1.17
CA ASN A 352 25.40 -12.23 -2.20
C ASN A 352 24.37 -11.13 -2.51
N GLY A 353 24.48 -9.96 -1.90
CA GLY A 353 23.57 -8.84 -2.10
C GLY A 353 22.14 -9.11 -1.62
N VAL A 354 21.97 -9.96 -0.62
CA VAL A 354 20.71 -10.30 0.02
C VAL A 354 20.41 -9.37 1.19
N LEU A 355 21.42 -9.09 1.99
CA LEU A 355 21.38 -8.08 3.05
C LEU A 355 22.23 -6.88 2.67
N THR A 356 21.91 -5.75 3.25
CA THR A 356 22.70 -4.52 3.15
C THR A 356 22.71 -3.78 4.48
N ARG A 357 23.75 -2.99 4.70
CA ARG A 357 23.82 -2.04 5.81
C ARG A 357 23.51 -0.65 5.27
N ARG A 358 22.80 0.14 6.05
CA ARG A 358 22.59 1.57 5.75
C ARG A 358 23.83 2.37 6.09
#